data_cc5ecdcc10863bac8e2a75307f69d729
#
_entry.id   cc5ecdcc10863bac8e2a75307f69d729
#
_cell.length_a   1.000
_cell.length_b   1.000
_cell.length_c   1.000
_cell.angle_alpha   90.00
_cell.angle_beta   90.00
_cell.angle_gamma   90.00
#
_symmetry.space_group_name_H-M   'P 1'
#
loop_
_entity.id
_entity.type
_entity.pdbx_description
1 polymer ?
#
loop_
_entity_poly.entity_id
_entity_poly.type
_entity_poly.pdbx_seq_one_letter_code
_entity_poly.pdbx_strand_id
1 'polypeptide(L)'
;MMDCKTALTETNGDMDKAVDYLREKGMAKAAKKAGRIAAEGIVDSYIHMGGKIGVLLELNCETDFVARGDQFKNLAHDICLHIAAANPQYLTAEEVPADVIEKEKAILKAQALEEGKPEAIVERMVEGRIKSFYDDNCLMNQKFVKDPSKTISQLVVEATATIGEKISVRRFVRFEMGEGLQK
;
A
#
# COMPACT_ATOMS: atom_id res chain seq x y z
N MET A 1 24.82 4.88 -4.13
CA MET A 1 26.08 4.15 -4.38
C MET A 1 26.80 3.75 -3.09
N MET A 2 27.00 4.65 -2.10
CA MET A 2 27.68 4.32 -0.83
C MET A 2 26.91 3.27 0.00
N ASP A 3 25.60 3.38 0.09
CA ASP A 3 24.76 2.41 0.84
C ASP A 3 24.86 1.00 0.26
N CYS A 4 24.91 0.86 -1.08
CA CYS A 4 25.09 -0.45 -1.73
C CYS A 4 26.47 -1.04 -1.43
N LYS A 5 27.54 -0.22 -1.45
CA LYS A 5 28.89 -0.66 -1.08
C LYS A 5 28.92 -1.15 0.37
N THR A 6 28.32 -0.39 1.28
CA THR A 6 28.22 -0.77 2.70
C THR A 6 27.47 -2.08 2.87
N ALA A 7 26.31 -2.22 2.21
CA ALA A 7 25.50 -3.44 2.27
C ALA A 7 26.30 -4.68 1.82
N LEU A 8 27.00 -4.59 0.67
CA LEU A 8 27.83 -5.68 0.17
C LEU A 8 29.01 -6.00 1.09
N THR A 9 29.59 -4.98 1.73
CA THR A 9 30.67 -5.21 2.70
C THR A 9 30.16 -5.94 3.94
N GLU A 10 29.03 -5.50 4.51
CA GLU A 10 28.41 -6.10 5.70
C GLU A 10 27.89 -7.53 5.45
N THR A 11 27.58 -7.86 4.21
CA THR A 11 27.06 -9.18 3.83
C THR A 11 28.08 -10.05 3.12
N ASN A 12 29.37 -9.68 3.16
CA ASN A 12 30.48 -10.42 2.53
C ASN A 12 30.25 -10.72 1.04
N GLY A 13 29.64 -9.77 0.32
CA GLY A 13 29.36 -9.89 -1.12
C GLY A 13 28.11 -10.71 -1.48
N ASP A 14 27.36 -11.20 -0.50
CA ASP A 14 26.09 -11.91 -0.71
C ASP A 14 25.03 -10.90 -1.16
N MET A 15 24.56 -11.04 -2.41
CA MET A 15 23.64 -10.09 -3.03
C MET A 15 22.26 -10.11 -2.39
N ASP A 16 21.74 -11.29 -2.05
CA ASP A 16 20.40 -11.42 -1.48
C ASP A 16 20.35 -10.82 -0.08
N LYS A 17 21.34 -11.13 0.75
CA LYS A 17 21.50 -10.51 2.08
C LYS A 17 21.77 -9.01 2.00
N ALA A 18 22.46 -8.53 0.97
CA ALA A 18 22.69 -7.10 0.78
C ALA A 18 21.38 -6.36 0.44
N VAL A 19 20.48 -6.97 -0.33
CA VAL A 19 19.15 -6.43 -0.60
C VAL A 19 18.33 -6.37 0.68
N ASP A 20 18.29 -7.43 1.47
CA ASP A 20 17.59 -7.47 2.77
C ASP A 20 18.13 -6.41 3.73
N TYR A 21 19.44 -6.29 3.84
CA TYR A 21 20.09 -5.27 4.66
C TYR A 21 19.73 -3.83 4.23
N LEU A 22 19.69 -3.57 2.92
CA LEU A 22 19.26 -2.25 2.40
C LEU A 22 17.78 -1.99 2.71
N ARG A 23 16.96 -3.02 2.61
CA ARG A 23 15.53 -2.94 2.93
C ARG A 23 15.30 -2.62 4.41
N GLU A 24 15.97 -3.33 5.32
CA GLU A 24 15.91 -3.06 6.76
C GLU A 24 16.39 -1.65 7.12
N LYS A 25 17.51 -1.22 6.54
CA LYS A 25 18.00 0.16 6.71
C LYS A 25 17.03 1.21 6.16
N GLY A 26 16.39 0.92 5.02
CA GLY A 26 15.35 1.78 4.44
C GLY A 26 14.16 1.93 5.37
N MET A 27 13.67 0.83 5.93
CA MET A 27 12.59 0.83 6.93
C MET A 27 12.96 1.63 8.18
N ALA A 28 14.17 1.47 8.70
CA ALA A 28 14.66 2.23 9.86
C ALA A 28 14.77 3.74 9.57
N LYS A 29 15.22 4.13 8.37
CA LYS A 29 15.26 5.52 7.93
C LYS A 29 13.84 6.12 7.80
N ALA A 30 12.91 5.38 7.23
CA ALA A 30 11.52 5.80 7.08
C ALA A 30 10.82 5.93 8.45
N ALA A 31 11.03 4.97 9.35
CA ALA A 31 10.46 4.99 10.70
C ALA A 31 10.88 6.24 11.50
N LYS A 32 12.15 6.68 11.38
CA LYS A 32 12.62 7.93 12.00
C LYS A 32 11.91 9.18 11.49
N LYS A 33 11.29 9.12 10.32
CA LYS A 33 10.57 10.23 9.69
C LYS A 33 9.06 10.17 9.91
N ALA A 34 8.53 9.05 10.43
CA ALA A 34 7.09 8.82 10.55
C ALA A 34 6.34 9.93 11.32
N GLY A 35 6.98 10.51 12.34
CA GLY A 35 6.42 11.61 13.12
C GLY A 35 6.53 13.01 12.51
N ARG A 36 7.16 13.17 11.33
CA ARG A 36 7.33 14.48 10.70
C ARG A 36 6.03 14.94 10.03
N ILE A 37 5.87 16.24 9.86
CA ILE A 37 4.75 16.84 9.15
C ILE A 37 5.08 16.80 7.64
N ALA A 38 4.18 16.22 6.85
CA ALA A 38 4.22 16.21 5.40
C ALA A 38 2.97 16.94 4.90
N ALA A 39 3.07 18.27 4.77
CA ALA A 39 1.97 19.16 4.42
C ALA A 39 2.03 19.64 2.96
N GLU A 40 3.17 19.44 2.30
CA GLU A 40 3.35 19.67 0.87
C GLU A 40 3.07 18.38 0.09
N GLY A 41 3.07 18.44 -1.22
CA GLY A 41 2.83 17.28 -2.08
C GLY A 41 2.14 17.63 -3.37
N ILE A 42 1.47 16.63 -3.98
CA ILE A 42 0.68 16.82 -5.19
C ILE A 42 -0.65 16.10 -5.10
N VAL A 43 -1.62 16.60 -5.84
CA VAL A 43 -2.81 15.85 -6.25
C VAL A 43 -2.57 15.40 -7.68
N ASP A 44 -2.48 14.08 -7.88
CA ASP A 44 -2.33 13.49 -9.20
C ASP A 44 -3.61 12.79 -9.64
N SER A 45 -3.75 12.56 -10.94
CA SER A 45 -4.93 11.94 -11.52
C SER A 45 -4.56 10.94 -12.61
N TYR A 46 -5.39 9.92 -12.75
CA TYR A 46 -5.28 8.95 -13.82
C TYR A 46 -6.66 8.59 -14.39
N ILE A 47 -6.80 8.71 -15.71
CA ILE A 47 -8.01 8.31 -16.43
C ILE A 47 -7.70 7.10 -17.29
N HIS A 48 -8.42 6.01 -17.07
CA HIS A 48 -8.21 4.73 -17.72
C HIS A 48 -9.34 4.38 -18.69
N MET A 49 -9.02 3.57 -19.71
CA MET A 49 -9.97 3.00 -20.69
C MET A 49 -10.87 4.06 -21.35
N GLY A 50 -10.31 5.17 -21.78
CA GLY A 50 -11.09 6.20 -22.48
C GLY A 50 -12.14 6.88 -21.60
N GLY A 51 -11.87 7.04 -20.30
CA GLY A 51 -12.76 7.72 -19.36
C GLY A 51 -13.71 6.83 -18.56
N LYS A 52 -13.50 5.51 -18.59
CA LYS A 52 -14.34 4.58 -17.82
C LYS A 52 -13.96 4.49 -16.35
N ILE A 53 -12.70 4.70 -16.01
CA ILE A 53 -12.19 4.72 -14.64
C ILE A 53 -11.40 6.01 -14.46
N GLY A 54 -11.70 6.74 -13.37
CA GLY A 54 -10.98 7.93 -12.96
C GLY A 54 -10.47 7.80 -11.54
N VAL A 55 -9.22 8.23 -11.31
CA VAL A 55 -8.57 8.23 -9.99
C VAL A 55 -8.03 9.62 -9.71
N LEU A 56 -8.22 10.10 -8.48
CA LEU A 56 -7.50 11.23 -7.89
C LEU A 56 -6.79 10.72 -6.64
N LEU A 57 -5.53 11.14 -6.48
CA LEU A 57 -4.67 10.77 -5.35
C LEU A 57 -4.02 12.02 -4.77
N GLU A 58 -4.05 12.16 -3.44
CA GLU A 58 -3.22 13.12 -2.71
C GLU A 58 -2.03 12.38 -2.10
N LEU A 59 -0.82 12.67 -2.62
CA LEU A 59 0.45 12.17 -2.10
C LEU A 59 1.22 13.34 -1.49
N ASN A 60 1.61 13.20 -0.21
CA ASN A 60 2.25 14.26 0.56
C ASN A 60 3.74 13.98 0.79
N CYS A 61 4.51 15.08 0.90
CA CYS A 61 5.92 15.12 1.30
C CYS A 61 6.18 16.33 2.20
N GLU A 62 7.44 16.52 2.63
CA GLU A 62 7.78 17.60 3.56
C GLU A 62 7.94 18.95 2.85
N THR A 63 8.46 18.99 1.61
CA THR A 63 8.78 20.21 0.86
C THR A 63 8.20 20.21 -0.56
N ASP A 64 7.94 21.41 -1.08
CA ASP A 64 7.51 21.63 -2.46
C ASP A 64 8.61 21.29 -3.47
N PHE A 65 9.86 21.37 -3.06
CA PHE A 65 11.01 20.96 -3.87
C PHE A 65 10.92 19.48 -4.26
N VAL A 66 10.64 18.59 -3.29
CA VAL A 66 10.42 17.17 -3.53
C VAL A 66 9.15 16.94 -4.35
N ALA A 67 8.07 17.65 -4.03
CA ALA A 67 6.80 17.53 -4.76
C ALA A 67 6.93 17.80 -6.27
N ARG A 68 7.83 18.69 -6.67
CA ARG A 68 8.10 19.02 -8.09
C ARG A 68 9.01 18.02 -8.79
N GLY A 69 9.71 17.17 -8.03
CA GLY A 69 10.67 16.19 -8.56
C GLY A 69 10.00 15.05 -9.33
N ASP A 70 10.62 14.62 -10.43
CA ASP A 70 10.08 13.57 -11.30
C ASP A 70 9.91 12.24 -10.56
N GLN A 71 10.82 11.92 -9.63
CA GLN A 71 10.74 10.69 -8.84
C GLN A 71 9.45 10.65 -8.00
N PHE A 72 9.09 11.77 -7.37
CA PHE A 72 7.88 11.88 -6.57
C PHE A 72 6.61 11.84 -7.45
N LYS A 73 6.61 12.54 -8.58
CA LYS A 73 5.50 12.53 -9.55
C LYS A 73 5.28 11.13 -10.14
N ASN A 74 6.36 10.44 -10.51
CA ASN A 74 6.27 9.07 -11.02
C ASN A 74 5.69 8.12 -9.96
N LEU A 75 6.07 8.26 -8.69
CA LEU A 75 5.50 7.49 -7.60
C LEU A 75 3.99 7.73 -7.47
N ALA A 76 3.55 9.00 -7.51
CA ALA A 76 2.14 9.35 -7.44
C ALA A 76 1.37 8.73 -8.61
N HIS A 77 1.88 8.86 -9.81
CA HIS A 77 1.29 8.28 -11.01
C HIS A 77 1.20 6.76 -10.95
N ASP A 78 2.24 6.09 -10.47
CA ASP A 78 2.27 4.64 -10.30
C ASP A 78 1.24 4.15 -9.29
N ILE A 79 1.02 4.91 -8.21
CA ILE A 79 -0.03 4.62 -7.23
C ILE A 79 -1.42 4.85 -7.84
N CYS A 80 -1.62 5.91 -8.64
CA CYS A 80 -2.87 6.13 -9.38
C CYS A 80 -3.20 4.96 -10.32
N LEU A 81 -2.22 4.48 -11.08
CA LEU A 81 -2.36 3.30 -11.94
C LEU A 81 -2.76 2.06 -11.13
N HIS A 82 -2.12 1.85 -9.98
CA HIS A 82 -2.45 0.74 -9.09
C HIS A 82 -3.89 0.83 -8.58
N ILE A 83 -4.33 2.01 -8.11
CA ILE A 83 -5.70 2.23 -7.63
C ILE A 83 -6.72 1.94 -8.74
N ALA A 84 -6.45 2.39 -9.96
CA ALA A 84 -7.33 2.11 -11.10
C ALA A 84 -7.47 0.61 -11.36
N ALA A 85 -6.38 -0.15 -11.26
CA ALA A 85 -6.34 -1.59 -11.55
C ALA A 85 -6.85 -2.47 -10.40
N ALA A 86 -6.46 -2.16 -9.16
CA ALA A 86 -6.70 -3.01 -7.99
C ALA A 86 -7.96 -2.63 -7.19
N ASN A 87 -8.56 -1.49 -7.45
CA ASN A 87 -9.82 -1.02 -6.83
C ASN A 87 -9.82 -1.13 -5.29
N PRO A 88 -8.86 -0.56 -4.55
CA PRO A 88 -8.89 -0.56 -3.10
C PRO A 88 -10.11 0.23 -2.59
N GLN A 89 -10.72 -0.27 -1.50
CA GLN A 89 -11.88 0.36 -0.88
C GLN A 89 -11.49 1.30 0.26
N TYR A 90 -10.35 1.05 0.89
CA TYR A 90 -9.83 1.78 2.05
C TYR A 90 -8.35 2.11 1.84
N LEU A 91 -7.86 3.13 2.52
CA LEU A 91 -6.44 3.46 2.49
C LEU A 91 -5.64 2.46 3.34
N THR A 92 -6.05 2.29 4.59
CA THR A 92 -5.39 1.40 5.57
C THR A 92 -6.39 0.48 6.25
N ALA A 93 -5.90 -0.54 6.94
CA ALA A 93 -6.73 -1.47 7.71
C ALA A 93 -7.46 -0.78 8.86
N GLU A 94 -6.88 0.27 9.44
CA GLU A 94 -7.46 1.05 10.53
C GLU A 94 -8.67 1.90 10.09
N GLU A 95 -8.77 2.20 8.80
CA GLU A 95 -9.90 2.95 8.22
C GLU A 95 -11.11 2.08 7.92
N VAL A 96 -10.96 0.75 7.96
CA VAL A 96 -12.09 -0.15 7.73
C VAL A 96 -13.06 -0.07 8.90
N PRO A 97 -14.35 0.27 8.66
CA PRO A 97 -15.33 0.37 9.72
C PRO A 97 -15.47 -0.96 10.50
N ALA A 98 -15.62 -0.86 11.83
CA ALA A 98 -15.69 -2.04 12.68
C ALA A 98 -16.88 -2.96 12.34
N ASP A 99 -18.02 -2.38 11.96
CA ASP A 99 -19.21 -3.11 11.54
C ASP A 99 -18.97 -3.92 10.24
N VAL A 100 -18.16 -3.42 9.33
CA VAL A 100 -17.75 -4.15 8.11
C VAL A 100 -16.92 -5.37 8.48
N ILE A 101 -15.95 -5.20 9.40
CA ILE A 101 -15.12 -6.31 9.86
C ILE A 101 -15.93 -7.34 10.64
N GLU A 102 -16.85 -6.91 11.51
CA GLU A 102 -17.72 -7.83 12.26
C GLU A 102 -18.62 -8.63 11.32
N LYS A 103 -19.20 -7.98 10.31
CA LYS A 103 -20.02 -8.64 9.29
C LYS A 103 -19.21 -9.65 8.49
N GLU A 104 -18.00 -9.29 8.06
CA GLU A 104 -17.10 -10.18 7.33
C GLU A 104 -16.71 -11.39 8.17
N LYS A 105 -16.33 -11.17 9.44
CA LYS A 105 -16.03 -12.25 10.40
C LYS A 105 -17.22 -13.21 10.58
N ALA A 106 -18.45 -12.67 10.67
CA ALA A 106 -19.63 -13.50 10.80
C ALA A 106 -19.88 -14.38 9.57
N ILE A 107 -19.69 -13.83 8.37
CA ILE A 107 -19.80 -14.57 7.11
C ILE A 107 -18.75 -15.67 7.02
N LEU A 108 -17.47 -15.32 7.31
CA LEU A 108 -16.36 -16.26 7.27
C LEU A 108 -16.51 -17.39 8.30
N LYS A 109 -17.05 -17.06 9.50
CA LYS A 109 -17.34 -18.06 10.53
C LYS A 109 -18.44 -19.03 10.07
N ALA A 110 -19.52 -18.52 9.50
CA ALA A 110 -20.61 -19.35 8.96
C ALA A 110 -20.09 -20.29 7.86
N GLN A 111 -19.32 -19.79 6.91
CA GLN A 111 -18.73 -20.60 5.85
C GLN A 111 -17.81 -21.71 6.40
N ALA A 112 -16.96 -21.39 7.37
CA ALA A 112 -16.05 -22.39 7.96
C ALA A 112 -16.80 -23.50 8.71
N LEU A 113 -17.92 -23.18 9.37
CA LEU A 113 -18.80 -24.16 10.03
C LEU A 113 -19.51 -25.03 9.00
N GLU A 114 -20.02 -24.47 7.90
CA GLU A 114 -20.63 -25.22 6.80
C GLU A 114 -19.64 -26.18 6.13
N GLU A 115 -18.35 -25.80 6.06
CA GLU A 115 -17.26 -26.68 5.60
C GLU A 115 -16.94 -27.82 6.60
N GLY A 116 -17.64 -27.92 7.73
CA GLY A 116 -17.47 -28.97 8.75
C GLY A 116 -16.18 -28.81 9.57
N LYS A 117 -15.62 -27.62 9.67
CA LYS A 117 -14.39 -27.38 10.42
C LYS A 117 -14.69 -27.38 11.93
N PRO A 118 -13.82 -27.97 12.78
CA PRO A 118 -13.96 -27.91 14.23
C PRO A 118 -13.93 -26.44 14.72
N GLU A 119 -14.78 -26.13 15.70
CA GLU A 119 -14.92 -24.77 16.24
C GLU A 119 -13.60 -24.16 16.72
N ALA A 120 -12.73 -24.97 17.33
CA ALA A 120 -11.39 -24.55 17.76
C ALA A 120 -10.47 -24.09 16.60
N ILE A 121 -10.74 -24.52 15.36
CA ILE A 121 -9.97 -24.14 14.17
C ILE A 121 -10.61 -22.95 13.47
N VAL A 122 -11.92 -22.78 13.60
CA VAL A 122 -12.70 -21.73 12.92
C VAL A 122 -12.17 -20.33 13.25
N GLU A 123 -11.91 -20.04 14.51
CA GLU A 123 -11.42 -18.71 14.92
C GLU A 123 -10.10 -18.36 14.24
N ARG A 124 -9.14 -19.29 14.22
CA ARG A 124 -7.84 -19.10 13.57
C ARG A 124 -7.96 -18.94 12.04
N MET A 125 -8.90 -19.67 11.44
CA MET A 125 -9.20 -19.53 10.00
C MET A 125 -9.80 -18.16 9.70
N VAL A 126 -10.73 -17.68 10.53
CA VAL A 126 -11.36 -16.38 10.38
C VAL A 126 -10.31 -15.26 10.48
N GLU A 127 -9.40 -15.31 11.45
CA GLU A 127 -8.30 -14.35 11.58
C GLU A 127 -7.41 -14.32 10.33
N GLY A 128 -7.04 -15.50 9.80
CA GLY A 128 -6.26 -15.58 8.56
C GLY A 128 -6.99 -15.01 7.34
N ARG A 129 -8.29 -15.28 7.21
CA ARG A 129 -9.12 -14.77 6.11
C ARG A 129 -9.38 -13.26 6.24
N ILE A 130 -9.51 -12.73 7.45
CA ILE A 130 -9.59 -11.27 7.69
C ILE A 130 -8.30 -10.57 7.27
N LYS A 131 -7.14 -11.19 7.50
CA LYS A 131 -5.88 -10.65 6.96
C LYS A 131 -5.92 -10.56 5.44
N SER A 132 -6.38 -11.60 4.75
CA SER A 132 -6.57 -11.56 3.29
C SER A 132 -7.55 -10.47 2.86
N PHE A 133 -8.63 -10.25 3.62
CA PHE A 133 -9.56 -9.15 3.37
C PHE A 133 -8.85 -7.79 3.37
N TYR A 134 -7.98 -7.52 4.34
CA TYR A 134 -7.19 -6.29 4.34
C TYR A 134 -6.21 -6.21 3.17
N ASP A 135 -5.55 -7.33 2.85
CA ASP A 135 -4.60 -7.40 1.73
C ASP A 135 -5.28 -7.14 0.37
N ASP A 136 -6.57 -7.49 0.23
CA ASP A 136 -7.34 -7.28 -1.00
C ASP A 136 -8.01 -5.89 -1.06
N ASN A 137 -8.41 -5.32 0.08
CA ASN A 137 -9.26 -4.12 0.10
C ASN A 137 -8.54 -2.84 0.55
N CYS A 138 -7.38 -2.93 1.21
CA CYS A 138 -6.65 -1.77 1.72
C CYS A 138 -5.46 -1.44 0.83
N LEU A 139 -5.43 -0.21 0.27
CA LEU A 139 -4.39 0.24 -0.66
C LEU A 139 -2.98 -0.06 -0.15
N MET A 140 -2.69 0.29 1.12
CA MET A 140 -1.35 0.14 1.68
C MET A 140 -0.91 -1.32 1.83
N ASN A 141 -1.87 -2.25 1.92
CA ASN A 141 -1.61 -3.68 2.04
C ASN A 141 -1.50 -4.39 0.68
N GLN A 142 -2.12 -3.84 -0.36
CA GLN A 142 -2.16 -4.45 -1.69
C GLN A 142 -0.77 -4.59 -2.30
N LYS A 143 -0.53 -5.69 -3.01
CA LYS A 143 0.68 -5.90 -3.80
C LYS A 143 0.70 -4.97 -5.00
N PHE A 144 1.80 -4.27 -5.22
CA PHE A 144 1.93 -3.30 -6.30
C PHE A 144 1.81 -3.98 -7.67
N VAL A 145 0.94 -3.48 -8.54
CA VAL A 145 0.61 -4.11 -9.83
C VAL A 145 1.79 -4.20 -10.80
N LYS A 146 2.76 -3.27 -10.70
CA LYS A 146 3.98 -3.30 -11.53
C LYS A 146 5.09 -4.17 -10.94
N ASP A 147 5.04 -4.44 -9.62
CA ASP A 147 6.02 -5.25 -8.91
C ASP A 147 5.35 -5.96 -7.71
N PRO A 148 4.74 -7.15 -7.93
CA PRO A 148 4.03 -7.88 -6.88
C PRO A 148 4.91 -8.42 -5.74
N SER A 149 6.22 -8.25 -5.82
CA SER A 149 7.15 -8.60 -4.73
C SER A 149 7.08 -7.66 -3.54
N LYS A 150 6.45 -6.50 -3.72
CA LYS A 150 6.28 -5.48 -2.68
C LYS A 150 4.84 -4.97 -2.60
N THR A 151 4.46 -4.49 -1.41
CA THR A 151 3.19 -3.80 -1.19
C THR A 151 3.32 -2.30 -1.49
N ILE A 152 2.19 -1.59 -1.61
CA ILE A 152 2.19 -0.12 -1.73
C ILE A 152 2.85 0.52 -0.50
N SER A 153 2.62 -0.02 0.70
CA SER A 153 3.30 0.44 1.93
C SER A 153 4.83 0.35 1.79
N GLN A 154 5.34 -0.78 1.31
CA GLN A 154 6.77 -0.97 1.07
C GLN A 154 7.32 -0.02 0.00
N LEU A 155 6.56 0.21 -1.07
CA LEU A 155 6.91 1.17 -2.12
C LEU A 155 7.07 2.59 -1.56
N VAL A 156 6.14 3.03 -0.69
CA VAL A 156 6.20 4.35 -0.03
C VAL A 156 7.38 4.43 0.95
N VAL A 157 7.66 3.37 1.70
CA VAL A 157 8.83 3.29 2.60
C VAL A 157 10.15 3.39 1.82
N GLU A 158 10.28 2.68 0.71
CA GLU A 158 11.45 2.74 -0.18
C GLU A 158 11.64 4.15 -0.75
N ALA A 159 10.55 4.79 -1.19
CA ALA A 159 10.57 6.17 -1.67
C ALA A 159 10.99 7.15 -0.56
N THR A 160 10.46 7.01 0.64
CA THR A 160 10.84 7.81 1.82
C THR A 160 12.34 7.68 2.14
N ALA A 161 12.87 6.45 2.07
CA ALA A 161 14.28 6.19 2.32
C ALA A 161 15.21 6.78 1.23
N THR A 162 14.76 6.73 -0.03
CA THR A 162 15.54 7.16 -1.21
C THR A 162 15.50 8.67 -1.38
N ILE A 163 14.32 9.27 -1.31
CA ILE A 163 14.11 10.73 -1.47
C ILE A 163 14.60 11.48 -0.23
N GLY A 164 14.49 10.87 0.94
CA GLY A 164 15.00 11.44 2.18
C GLY A 164 13.99 12.30 2.94
N GLU A 165 12.74 12.36 2.51
CA GLU A 165 11.63 13.02 3.18
C GLU A 165 10.52 12.04 3.55
N LYS A 166 9.69 12.38 4.55
CA LYS A 166 8.46 11.65 4.81
C LYS A 166 7.55 11.73 3.59
N ILE A 167 7.13 10.57 3.09
CA ILE A 167 6.12 10.45 2.04
C ILE A 167 4.93 9.70 2.62
N SER A 168 3.73 10.18 2.33
CA SER A 168 2.50 9.53 2.76
C SER A 168 1.38 9.69 1.74
N VAL A 169 0.67 8.60 1.46
CA VAL A 169 -0.63 8.67 0.79
C VAL A 169 -1.62 9.21 1.81
N ARG A 170 -2.25 10.33 1.52
CA ARG A 170 -3.23 10.93 2.43
C ARG A 170 -4.63 10.43 2.16
N ARG A 171 -5.03 10.43 0.90
CA ARG A 171 -6.36 10.00 0.45
C ARG A 171 -6.37 9.76 -1.04
N PHE A 172 -7.36 9.02 -1.49
CA PHE A 172 -7.67 8.83 -2.90
C PHE A 172 -9.18 8.73 -3.10
N VAL A 173 -9.59 8.89 -4.34
CA VAL A 173 -10.94 8.57 -4.79
C VAL A 173 -10.85 7.89 -6.15
N ARG A 174 -11.69 6.88 -6.36
CA ARG A 174 -11.84 6.17 -7.61
C ARG A 174 -13.30 6.21 -8.04
N PHE A 175 -13.52 6.50 -9.30
CA PHE A 175 -14.83 6.40 -9.94
C PHE A 175 -14.76 5.41 -11.08
N GLU A 176 -15.77 4.57 -11.20
CA GLU A 176 -15.96 3.70 -12.35
C GLU A 176 -17.32 3.97 -12.97
N MET A 177 -17.36 4.12 -14.29
CA MET A 177 -18.58 4.40 -15.01
C MET A 177 -19.65 3.30 -14.78
N GLY A 178 -20.79 3.68 -14.23
CA GLY A 178 -21.90 2.76 -13.95
C GLY A 178 -21.77 1.96 -12.65
N GLU A 179 -20.78 2.26 -11.81
CA GLU A 179 -20.64 1.65 -10.48
C GLU A 179 -21.90 1.89 -9.64
N GLY A 180 -22.42 0.81 -9.03
CA GLY A 180 -23.64 0.88 -8.19
C GLY A 180 -24.95 0.97 -8.96
N LEU A 181 -24.95 1.07 -10.29
CA LEU A 181 -26.17 1.05 -11.09
C LEU A 181 -26.53 -0.38 -11.51
N GLN A 182 -27.81 -0.73 -11.34
CA GLN A 182 -28.34 -1.98 -11.91
C GLN A 182 -28.45 -1.81 -13.43
N LYS A 183 -27.93 -2.78 -14.18
CA LYS A 183 -28.11 -2.89 -15.62
C LYS A 183 -29.33 -3.72 -15.94
#